data_c28ef6e0f994706bfbd15a1c483633b5
#
_entry.id   c28ef6e0f994706bfbd15a1c483633b5
#
_cell.length_a   1.000
_cell.length_b   1.000
_cell.length_c   1.000
_cell.angle_alpha   90.00
_cell.angle_beta   90.00
_cell.angle_gamma   90.00
#
_symmetry.space_group_name_H-M   'P 1'
#
loop_
_entity.id
_entity.type
_entity.pdbx_description
1 polymer ?
#
loop_
_entity_poly.entity_id
_entity_poly.type
_entity_poly.pdbx_seq_one_letter_code
_entity_poly.pdbx_strand_id
1 'polypeptide(L)'
;VNTPDAKGQYALWQGGMEPNIPVGSEAGVTNAMKRAVAGGEREQREGASGKWVAHWKMVHIVRPVWEKVGEDNQIGRKFPPLTYTSADSDGLVMLEDAPRTVRGARDLLSVALQYGNAFLQGLQAAALKPADFFGNDHVLYLMEDMATGEIRLSILWEWLHKGASLTAGDDESGAKAGSTFTRELFAKLLEQEYEKLQKASNRDVHDVSKRTTLPIAREIANVYVTDDVKLPWYIDLLNINLNNSDLIEAKRRIQMLADAFRKDGTRITENLDFSAVSA
;
A
#
# COMPACT_ATOMS: atom_id res chain seq x y z
N VAL A 1 -3.97 -21.95 -13.53
CA VAL A 1 -3.06 -23.01 -13.98
C VAL A 1 -3.80 -24.32 -14.23
N ASN A 2 -4.67 -24.75 -13.33
CA ASN A 2 -5.37 -26.03 -13.41
C ASN A 2 -6.76 -25.99 -14.06
N THR A 3 -7.35 -24.82 -14.16
CA THR A 3 -8.70 -24.66 -14.69
C THR A 3 -8.59 -24.03 -16.06
N PRO A 4 -8.90 -24.76 -17.14
CA PRO A 4 -8.93 -24.18 -18.47
C PRO A 4 -10.15 -23.26 -18.63
N ASP A 5 -10.04 -22.31 -19.55
CA ASP A 5 -11.17 -21.52 -20.01
C ASP A 5 -12.14 -22.37 -20.85
N ALA A 6 -13.21 -21.77 -21.36
CA ALA A 6 -14.21 -22.45 -22.21
C ALA A 6 -13.63 -23.00 -23.52
N LYS A 7 -12.42 -22.58 -23.93
CA LYS A 7 -11.69 -23.04 -25.10
C LYS A 7 -10.62 -24.10 -24.79
N GLY A 8 -10.50 -24.50 -23.53
CA GLY A 8 -9.47 -25.43 -23.07
C GLY A 8 -8.10 -24.79 -22.89
N GLN A 9 -8.02 -23.45 -22.82
CA GLN A 9 -6.75 -22.73 -22.65
C GLN A 9 -6.48 -22.45 -21.18
N TYR A 10 -5.23 -22.63 -20.79
CA TYR A 10 -4.76 -22.37 -19.43
C TYR A 10 -4.08 -21.01 -19.34
N ALA A 11 -4.22 -20.35 -18.19
CA ALA A 11 -3.51 -19.12 -17.90
C ALA A 11 -2.24 -19.38 -17.10
N LEU A 12 -1.21 -18.61 -17.37
CA LEU A 12 -0.04 -18.52 -16.50
C LEU A 12 -0.40 -17.82 -15.21
N TRP A 13 0.11 -18.33 -14.11
CA TRP A 13 0.12 -17.62 -12.83
C TRP A 13 1.53 -17.18 -12.51
N GLN A 14 1.68 -15.92 -12.16
CA GLN A 14 2.93 -15.36 -11.67
C GLN A 14 2.73 -14.90 -10.23
N GLY A 15 3.66 -15.25 -9.35
CA GLY A 15 3.64 -14.84 -7.95
C GLY A 15 3.70 -13.31 -7.81
N GLY A 16 3.12 -12.80 -6.72
CA GLY A 16 3.07 -11.39 -6.42
C GLY A 16 4.45 -10.75 -6.26
N MET A 17 4.48 -9.43 -6.19
CA MET A 17 5.72 -8.67 -6.04
C MET A 17 6.46 -9.03 -4.75
N GLU A 18 7.74 -9.29 -4.86
CA GLU A 18 8.66 -9.33 -3.73
C GLU A 18 9.19 -7.91 -3.47
N PRO A 19 8.72 -7.21 -2.44
CA PRO A 19 9.07 -5.82 -2.21
C PRO A 19 10.42 -5.65 -1.51
N ASN A 20 10.98 -6.73 -0.92
CA ASN A 20 12.21 -6.64 -0.17
C ASN A 20 13.39 -6.24 -1.06
N ILE A 21 14.24 -5.36 -0.52
CA ILE A 21 15.46 -4.91 -1.17
C ILE A 21 16.64 -5.49 -0.39
N PRO A 22 17.62 -6.14 -1.04
CA PRO A 22 18.75 -6.77 -0.36
C PRO A 22 19.83 -5.72 -0.01
N VAL A 23 19.46 -4.74 0.81
CA VAL A 23 20.33 -3.67 1.29
C VAL A 23 20.12 -3.45 2.79
N GLY A 24 21.12 -2.87 3.45
CA GLY A 24 21.06 -2.61 4.89
C GLY A 24 22.03 -3.48 5.67
N SER A 25 21.70 -3.85 6.90
CA SER A 25 22.52 -4.73 7.72
C SER A 25 22.54 -6.16 7.15
N GLU A 26 23.63 -6.88 7.38
CA GLU A 26 23.75 -8.28 6.95
C GLU A 26 22.61 -9.16 7.43
N ALA A 27 22.18 -8.99 8.69
CA ALA A 27 21.05 -9.71 9.26
C ALA A 27 19.73 -9.35 8.55
N GLY A 28 19.51 -8.07 8.25
CA GLY A 28 18.34 -7.61 7.51
C GLY A 28 18.29 -8.18 6.09
N VAL A 29 19.41 -8.11 5.37
CA VAL A 29 19.55 -8.68 4.03
C VAL A 29 19.27 -10.19 4.06
N THR A 30 19.90 -10.91 4.99
CA THR A 30 19.70 -12.36 5.13
C THR A 30 18.23 -12.71 5.40
N ASN A 31 17.55 -11.96 6.25
CA ASN A 31 16.14 -12.19 6.54
C ASN A 31 15.24 -11.89 5.32
N ALA A 32 15.52 -10.82 4.60
CA ALA A 32 14.82 -10.48 3.36
C ALA A 32 14.95 -11.61 2.32
N MET A 33 16.17 -12.10 2.09
CA MET A 33 16.43 -13.21 1.17
C MET A 33 15.72 -14.50 1.58
N LYS A 34 15.76 -14.88 2.86
CA LYS A 34 15.07 -16.07 3.37
C LYS A 34 13.57 -16.00 3.15
N ARG A 35 12.96 -14.84 3.41
CA ARG A 35 11.52 -14.63 3.19
C ARG A 35 11.16 -14.73 1.71
N ALA A 36 11.92 -14.08 0.86
CA ALA A 36 11.71 -14.10 -0.59
C ALA A 36 11.79 -15.52 -1.17
N VAL A 37 12.80 -16.30 -0.75
CA VAL A 37 12.94 -17.70 -1.19
C VAL A 37 11.79 -18.56 -0.67
N ALA A 38 11.44 -18.46 0.62
CA ALA A 38 10.36 -19.25 1.20
C ALA A 38 8.99 -18.92 0.55
N GLY A 39 8.72 -17.64 0.28
CA GLY A 39 7.53 -17.22 -0.46
C GLY A 39 7.52 -17.77 -1.88
N GLY A 40 8.65 -17.66 -2.59
CA GLY A 40 8.80 -18.20 -3.93
C GLY A 40 8.63 -19.72 -3.99
N GLU A 41 9.20 -20.46 -3.03
CA GLU A 41 9.04 -21.92 -2.97
C GLU A 41 7.59 -22.34 -2.73
N ARG A 42 6.84 -21.59 -1.92
CA ARG A 42 5.41 -21.82 -1.75
C ARG A 42 4.66 -21.59 -3.07
N GLU A 43 4.85 -20.43 -3.70
CA GLU A 43 4.21 -20.08 -4.96
C GLU A 43 4.54 -21.07 -6.08
N GLN A 44 5.80 -21.49 -6.17
CA GLN A 44 6.28 -22.48 -7.13
C GLN A 44 5.58 -23.84 -6.93
N ARG A 45 5.45 -24.31 -5.68
CA ARG A 45 4.72 -25.55 -5.38
C ARG A 45 3.26 -25.49 -5.77
N GLU A 46 2.65 -24.32 -5.66
CA GLU A 46 1.25 -24.07 -6.00
C GLU A 46 1.02 -23.79 -7.50
N GLY A 47 2.08 -23.78 -8.29
CA GLY A 47 2.01 -23.74 -9.77
C GLY A 47 2.34 -22.40 -10.41
N ALA A 48 2.87 -21.44 -9.66
CA ALA A 48 3.37 -20.21 -10.26
C ALA A 48 4.53 -20.50 -11.21
N SER A 49 4.52 -19.88 -12.37
CA SER A 49 5.58 -20.00 -13.38
C SER A 49 6.70 -19.00 -13.21
N GLY A 50 6.59 -18.10 -12.26
CA GLY A 50 7.57 -17.08 -11.93
C GLY A 50 7.11 -16.21 -10.78
N LYS A 51 7.90 -15.16 -10.49
CA LYS A 51 7.61 -14.17 -9.44
C LYS A 51 8.07 -12.80 -9.90
N TRP A 52 7.29 -11.79 -9.56
CA TRP A 52 7.70 -10.42 -9.71
C TRP A 52 8.62 -10.01 -8.53
N VAL A 53 9.72 -9.33 -8.81
CA VAL A 53 10.61 -8.73 -7.82
C VAL A 53 10.73 -7.24 -8.07
N ALA A 54 10.63 -6.43 -7.03
CA ALA A 54 10.71 -4.98 -7.13
C ALA A 54 12.14 -4.50 -7.43
N HIS A 55 13.15 -5.17 -6.88
CA HIS A 55 14.55 -4.80 -7.04
C HIS A 55 15.33 -5.84 -7.84
N TRP A 56 16.08 -5.39 -8.86
CA TRP A 56 16.81 -6.27 -9.78
C TRP A 56 17.81 -7.23 -9.09
N LYS A 57 18.39 -6.83 -7.94
CA LYS A 57 19.28 -7.69 -7.14
C LYS A 57 18.56 -8.90 -6.55
N MET A 58 17.23 -8.92 -6.51
CA MET A 58 16.47 -10.09 -6.04
C MET A 58 16.35 -11.18 -7.10
N VAL A 59 16.58 -10.87 -8.37
CA VAL A 59 16.43 -11.84 -9.48
C VAL A 59 17.26 -13.08 -9.24
N HIS A 60 18.57 -12.93 -8.97
CA HIS A 60 19.47 -14.06 -8.76
C HIS A 60 19.21 -14.83 -7.46
N ILE A 61 18.45 -14.26 -6.54
CA ILE A 61 18.06 -14.89 -5.27
C ILE A 61 16.82 -15.77 -5.46
N VAL A 62 15.83 -15.29 -6.20
CA VAL A 62 14.54 -16.01 -6.35
C VAL A 62 14.51 -16.90 -7.58
N ARG A 63 15.23 -16.57 -8.65
CA ARG A 63 15.26 -17.34 -9.90
C ARG A 63 15.58 -18.82 -9.72
N PRO A 64 16.54 -19.23 -8.87
CA PRO A 64 16.86 -20.64 -8.63
C PRO A 64 15.69 -21.48 -8.11
N VAL A 65 14.67 -20.85 -7.55
CA VAL A 65 13.45 -21.54 -7.10
C VAL A 65 12.71 -22.12 -8.31
N TRP A 66 12.59 -21.35 -9.39
CA TRP A 66 11.90 -21.79 -10.62
C TRP A 66 12.77 -22.62 -11.55
N GLU A 67 14.07 -22.41 -11.53
CA GLU A 67 15.01 -23.27 -12.28
C GLU A 67 14.91 -24.74 -11.85
N LYS A 68 14.49 -25.02 -10.61
CA LYS A 68 14.22 -26.40 -10.13
C LYS A 68 13.04 -27.08 -10.84
N VAL A 69 12.16 -26.33 -11.50
CA VAL A 69 11.03 -26.89 -12.24
C VAL A 69 11.51 -27.63 -13.50
N GLY A 70 12.61 -27.15 -14.11
CA GLY A 70 13.20 -27.75 -15.31
C GLY A 70 12.43 -27.48 -16.61
N GLU A 71 11.37 -26.68 -16.55
CA GLU A 71 10.50 -26.29 -17.66
C GLU A 71 10.32 -24.77 -17.69
N ASP A 72 9.98 -24.21 -18.85
CA ASP A 72 9.79 -22.76 -19.00
C ASP A 72 8.61 -22.22 -18.19
N ASN A 73 7.62 -23.04 -17.90
CA ASN A 73 6.44 -22.68 -17.12
C ASN A 73 5.80 -23.93 -16.50
N GLN A 74 4.76 -23.71 -15.70
CA GLN A 74 4.03 -24.77 -15.05
C GLN A 74 2.61 -25.02 -15.64
N ILE A 75 2.34 -24.53 -16.84
CA ILE A 75 1.08 -24.85 -17.55
C ILE A 75 1.06 -26.36 -17.83
N GLY A 76 -0.09 -26.98 -17.52
CA GLY A 76 -0.27 -28.41 -17.71
C GLY A 76 0.26 -29.27 -16.55
N ARG A 77 0.92 -28.70 -15.55
CA ARG A 77 1.22 -29.42 -14.30
C ARG A 77 -0.09 -29.89 -13.68
N LYS A 78 -0.17 -31.17 -13.41
CA LYS A 78 -1.33 -31.76 -12.76
C LYS A 78 -1.25 -31.57 -11.27
N PHE A 79 -2.25 -30.89 -10.73
CA PHE A 79 -2.48 -30.77 -9.29
C PHE A 79 -3.63 -31.71 -8.90
N PRO A 80 -3.77 -32.05 -7.62
CA PRO A 80 -4.95 -32.75 -7.14
C PRO A 80 -6.21 -31.96 -7.55
N PRO A 81 -7.29 -32.64 -7.97
CA PRO A 81 -8.54 -31.96 -8.31
C PRO A 81 -9.01 -31.15 -7.09
N LEU A 82 -9.23 -29.87 -7.30
CA LEU A 82 -9.88 -29.01 -6.32
C LEU A 82 -11.37 -29.02 -6.63
N THR A 83 -12.17 -29.58 -5.75
CA THR A 83 -13.63 -29.59 -5.86
C THR A 83 -14.17 -28.49 -4.96
N TYR A 84 -14.39 -27.29 -5.51
CA TYR A 84 -15.11 -26.23 -4.83
C TYR A 84 -16.60 -26.37 -5.10
N THR A 85 -17.40 -26.15 -4.10
CA THR A 85 -18.86 -26.08 -4.13
C THR A 85 -19.32 -24.69 -3.75
N SER A 86 -20.62 -24.40 -3.90
CA SER A 86 -21.16 -23.14 -3.40
C SER A 86 -21.01 -22.98 -1.88
N ALA A 87 -20.87 -24.06 -1.14
CA ALA A 87 -20.62 -24.04 0.30
C ALA A 87 -19.22 -23.50 0.66
N ASP A 88 -18.27 -23.51 -0.30
CA ASP A 88 -16.91 -23.01 -0.06
C ASP A 88 -16.82 -21.50 -0.30
N SER A 89 -17.88 -20.86 -0.82
CA SER A 89 -17.88 -19.43 -1.16
C SER A 89 -17.59 -18.54 0.05
N ASP A 90 -18.11 -18.88 1.21
CA ASP A 90 -17.90 -18.12 2.44
C ASP A 90 -16.43 -18.11 2.85
N GLY A 91 -15.73 -19.24 2.68
CA GLY A 91 -14.30 -19.33 2.94
C GLY A 91 -13.44 -18.46 2.00
N LEU A 92 -13.91 -18.21 0.76
CA LEU A 92 -13.20 -17.37 -0.19
C LEU A 92 -13.29 -15.87 0.13
N VAL A 93 -14.32 -15.46 0.86
CA VAL A 93 -14.57 -14.06 1.24
C VAL A 93 -14.43 -13.82 2.73
N MET A 94 -14.04 -14.84 3.49
CA MET A 94 -13.83 -14.73 4.92
C MET A 94 -12.70 -13.76 5.23
N LEU A 95 -12.96 -12.86 6.17
CA LEU A 95 -11.94 -11.96 6.70
C LEU A 95 -11.32 -12.60 7.95
N GLU A 96 -10.01 -12.72 7.95
CA GLU A 96 -9.26 -13.12 9.14
C GLU A 96 -9.32 -12.01 10.20
N ASP A 97 -9.44 -12.39 11.46
CA ASP A 97 -9.37 -11.44 12.57
C ASP A 97 -7.92 -11.06 12.85
N ALA A 98 -7.45 -10.05 12.11
CA ALA A 98 -6.09 -9.54 12.22
C ALA A 98 -5.95 -8.49 13.34
N PRO A 99 -4.77 -8.35 13.97
CA PRO A 99 -4.51 -7.31 14.96
C PRO A 99 -4.72 -5.90 14.39
N ARG A 100 -5.49 -5.10 15.11
CA ARG A 100 -5.73 -3.67 14.84
C ARG A 100 -5.06 -2.85 15.92
N THR A 101 -3.82 -2.43 15.68
CA THR A 101 -3.02 -1.72 16.68
C THR A 101 -2.78 -0.27 16.28
N VAL A 102 -2.59 0.62 17.28
CA VAL A 102 -2.17 2.00 17.02
C VAL A 102 -0.84 2.04 16.27
N ARG A 103 0.10 1.15 16.62
CA ARG A 103 1.36 1.02 15.88
C ARG A 103 1.12 0.68 14.40
N GLY A 104 0.22 -0.28 14.13
CA GLY A 104 -0.17 -0.62 12.77
C GLY A 104 -0.77 0.59 12.04
N ALA A 105 -1.65 1.36 12.69
CA ALA A 105 -2.20 2.58 12.10
C ALA A 105 -1.11 3.62 11.78
N ARG A 106 -0.11 3.78 12.64
CA ARG A 106 1.05 4.65 12.39
C ARG A 106 1.88 4.19 11.20
N ASP A 107 2.16 2.89 11.11
CA ASP A 107 2.90 2.32 9.97
C ASP A 107 2.10 2.51 8.66
N LEU A 108 0.78 2.31 8.68
CA LEU A 108 -0.08 2.57 7.53
C LEU A 108 -0.02 4.05 7.08
N LEU A 109 -0.12 4.98 8.03
CA LEU A 109 -0.04 6.42 7.76
C LEU A 109 1.33 6.85 7.27
N SER A 110 2.40 6.42 7.93
CA SER A 110 3.77 6.76 7.55
C SER A 110 4.06 6.36 6.10
N VAL A 111 3.69 5.14 5.71
CA VAL A 111 3.88 4.66 4.34
C VAL A 111 3.03 5.46 3.36
N ALA A 112 1.74 5.66 3.63
CA ALA A 112 0.85 6.41 2.74
C ALA A 112 1.32 7.85 2.52
N LEU A 113 1.77 8.53 3.56
CA LEU A 113 2.30 9.90 3.48
C LEU A 113 3.59 9.96 2.66
N GLN A 114 4.51 9.00 2.85
CA GLN A 114 5.79 8.98 2.15
C GLN A 114 5.61 8.64 0.66
N TYR A 115 4.77 7.67 0.33
CA TYR A 115 4.46 7.34 -1.06
C TYR A 115 3.66 8.45 -1.74
N GLY A 116 2.66 9.02 -1.07
CA GLY A 116 1.91 10.17 -1.58
C GLY A 116 2.82 11.37 -1.87
N ASN A 117 3.73 11.67 -0.95
CA ASN A 117 4.73 12.72 -1.15
C ASN A 117 5.66 12.43 -2.34
N ALA A 118 6.15 11.20 -2.48
CA ALA A 118 6.99 10.80 -3.60
C ALA A 118 6.24 10.91 -4.94
N PHE A 119 5.01 10.42 -4.99
CA PHE A 119 4.18 10.47 -6.19
C PHE A 119 3.92 11.91 -6.65
N LEU A 120 3.58 12.81 -5.74
CA LEU A 120 3.36 14.23 -6.03
C LEU A 120 4.64 14.93 -6.55
N GLN A 121 5.81 14.33 -6.32
CA GLN A 121 7.09 14.78 -6.87
C GLN A 121 7.45 14.08 -8.20
N GLY A 122 6.55 13.29 -8.77
CA GLY A 122 6.78 12.52 -9.99
C GLY A 122 7.47 11.17 -9.80
N LEU A 123 7.64 10.71 -8.57
CA LEU A 123 8.25 9.41 -8.25
C LEU A 123 7.14 8.38 -7.97
N GLN A 124 6.95 7.44 -8.86
CA GLN A 124 5.86 6.46 -8.77
C GLN A 124 6.15 5.29 -7.83
N ALA A 125 7.39 5.08 -7.43
CA ALA A 125 7.80 4.11 -6.45
C ALA A 125 8.90 4.71 -5.57
N ALA A 126 8.93 4.34 -4.29
CA ALA A 126 9.94 4.78 -3.34
C ALA A 126 10.48 3.60 -2.54
N ALA A 127 11.78 3.59 -2.28
CA ALA A 127 12.38 2.63 -1.37
C ALA A 127 12.32 3.19 0.05
N LEU A 128 11.49 2.60 0.90
CA LEU A 128 11.42 2.95 2.32
C LEU A 128 12.41 2.10 3.12
N LYS A 129 13.09 2.73 4.06
CA LYS A 129 14.11 2.11 4.92
C LYS A 129 13.55 1.92 6.33
N PRO A 130 14.11 1.00 7.13
CA PRO A 130 13.70 0.85 8.52
C PRO A 130 13.72 2.16 9.31
N ALA A 131 14.67 3.05 9.04
CA ALA A 131 14.77 4.36 9.66
C ALA A 131 13.56 5.28 9.37
N ASP A 132 12.83 5.05 8.30
CA ASP A 132 11.66 5.83 7.92
C ASP A 132 10.39 5.45 8.71
N PHE A 133 10.47 4.38 9.51
CA PHE A 133 9.40 3.87 10.36
C PHE A 133 9.60 4.18 11.86
N PHE A 134 10.46 5.13 12.17
CA PHE A 134 10.61 5.74 13.51
C PHE A 134 10.67 4.76 14.69
N GLY A 135 11.52 3.75 14.60
CA GLY A 135 11.74 2.78 15.67
C GLY A 135 11.04 1.45 15.47
N ASN A 136 10.51 1.21 14.29
CA ASN A 136 10.08 -0.12 13.90
C ASN A 136 11.26 -0.91 13.30
N ASP A 137 12.10 -1.50 14.16
CA ASP A 137 13.30 -2.23 13.77
C ASP A 137 13.02 -3.53 12.99
N HIS A 138 11.76 -3.93 12.91
CA HIS A 138 11.33 -5.12 12.18
C HIS A 138 10.98 -4.86 10.72
N VAL A 139 10.91 -3.59 10.32
CA VAL A 139 10.64 -3.22 8.92
C VAL A 139 11.92 -3.38 8.13
N LEU A 140 11.84 -4.15 7.05
CA LEU A 140 12.91 -4.31 6.08
C LEU A 140 12.89 -3.16 5.06
N TYR A 141 13.97 -3.04 4.29
CA TYR A 141 13.95 -2.16 3.12
C TYR A 141 12.91 -2.67 2.13
N LEU A 142 11.94 -1.82 1.83
CA LEU A 142 10.81 -2.14 0.96
C LEU A 142 10.78 -1.19 -0.23
N MET A 143 10.56 -1.73 -1.41
CA MET A 143 10.21 -0.95 -2.61
C MET A 143 8.80 -1.36 -3.00
N GLU A 144 7.85 -0.50 -2.69
CA GLU A 144 6.45 -0.69 -2.98
C GLU A 144 5.96 0.44 -3.90
N ASP A 145 4.75 0.34 -4.40
CA ASP A 145 4.14 1.32 -5.30
C ASP A 145 2.95 2.04 -4.66
N MET A 146 2.26 2.86 -5.44
CA MET A 146 1.10 3.61 -4.95
C MET A 146 -0.08 2.71 -4.57
N ALA A 147 -0.20 1.50 -5.12
CA ALA A 147 -1.23 0.56 -4.70
C ALA A 147 -1.10 0.22 -3.21
N THR A 148 0.13 0.18 -2.69
CA THR A 148 0.38 0.04 -1.26
C THR A 148 -0.15 1.22 -0.45
N GLY A 149 -0.01 2.44 -0.94
CA GLY A 149 -0.62 3.63 -0.31
C GLY A 149 -2.14 3.56 -0.30
N GLU A 150 -2.74 3.16 -1.41
CA GLU A 150 -4.18 2.94 -1.56
C GLU A 150 -4.73 1.93 -0.55
N ILE A 151 -4.14 0.74 -0.48
CA ILE A 151 -4.55 -0.32 0.45
C ILE A 151 -4.47 0.16 1.90
N ARG A 152 -3.41 0.87 2.26
CA ARG A 152 -3.18 1.36 3.62
C ARG A 152 -4.23 2.37 4.06
N LEU A 153 -4.56 3.34 3.23
CA LEU A 153 -5.60 4.32 3.52
C LEU A 153 -7.00 3.67 3.49
N SER A 154 -7.22 2.69 2.62
CA SER A 154 -8.46 1.92 2.59
C SER A 154 -8.69 1.15 3.88
N ILE A 155 -7.65 0.54 4.47
CA ILE A 155 -7.74 -0.12 5.76
C ILE A 155 -8.13 0.88 6.87
N LEU A 156 -7.51 2.06 6.89
CA LEU A 156 -7.82 3.09 7.88
C LEU A 156 -9.24 3.64 7.70
N TRP A 157 -9.71 3.79 6.45
CA TRP A 157 -11.08 4.15 6.15
C TRP A 157 -12.05 3.12 6.73
N GLU A 158 -11.82 1.83 6.48
CA GLU A 158 -12.63 0.74 7.04
C GLU A 158 -12.65 0.76 8.57
N TRP A 159 -11.48 0.92 9.20
CA TRP A 159 -11.41 0.97 10.66
C TRP A 159 -12.22 2.14 11.22
N LEU A 160 -12.15 3.29 10.58
CA LEU A 160 -12.88 4.49 10.99
C LEU A 160 -14.39 4.31 10.85
N HIS A 161 -14.85 3.92 9.66
CA HIS A 161 -16.27 3.90 9.33
C HIS A 161 -17.01 2.68 9.89
N LYS A 162 -16.29 1.61 10.21
CA LYS A 162 -16.85 0.44 10.91
C LYS A 162 -16.67 0.49 12.43
N GLY A 163 -16.08 1.56 12.96
CA GLY A 163 -15.85 1.68 14.40
C GLY A 163 -14.99 0.56 14.95
N ALA A 164 -13.88 0.24 14.27
CA ALA A 164 -13.03 -0.88 14.63
C ALA A 164 -12.49 -0.75 16.06
N SER A 165 -12.56 -1.84 16.83
CA SER A 165 -11.93 -1.92 18.14
C SER A 165 -10.44 -2.23 18.00
N LEU A 166 -9.60 -1.48 18.70
CA LEU A 166 -8.15 -1.68 18.72
C LEU A 166 -7.77 -2.87 19.60
N THR A 167 -6.85 -3.68 19.11
CA THR A 167 -6.28 -4.80 19.88
C THR A 167 -5.12 -4.36 20.77
N ALA A 168 -4.46 -3.24 20.45
CA ALA A 168 -3.45 -2.59 21.28
C ALA A 168 -3.37 -1.11 20.98
N GLY A 169 -3.08 -0.32 22.02
CA GLY A 169 -2.84 1.11 21.95
C GLY A 169 -1.36 1.46 22.07
N ASP A 170 -1.09 2.76 22.28
CA ASP A 170 0.21 3.27 22.69
C ASP A 170 0.05 4.51 23.63
N ASP A 171 1.12 4.82 24.36
CA ASP A 171 1.11 5.92 25.31
C ASP A 171 1.08 7.30 24.61
N GLU A 172 1.68 7.41 23.44
CA GLU A 172 1.76 8.66 22.67
C GLU A 172 0.38 9.12 22.18
N SER A 173 -0.47 8.19 21.75
CA SER A 173 -1.85 8.49 21.37
C SER A 173 -2.80 8.57 22.57
N GLY A 174 -2.48 7.86 23.64
CA GLY A 174 -3.35 7.64 24.79
C GLY A 174 -4.44 6.59 24.55
N ALA A 175 -4.51 5.98 23.37
CA ALA A 175 -5.44 4.92 23.08
C ALA A 175 -5.00 3.60 23.73
N LYS A 176 -5.96 2.78 24.12
CA LYS A 176 -5.74 1.48 24.77
C LYS A 176 -6.37 0.35 23.97
N ALA A 177 -6.00 -0.88 24.29
CA ALA A 177 -6.73 -2.04 23.81
C ALA A 177 -8.23 -1.91 24.14
N GLY A 178 -9.11 -2.25 23.22
CA GLY A 178 -10.55 -2.09 23.34
C GLY A 178 -11.09 -0.69 22.98
N SER A 179 -10.22 0.31 22.79
CA SER A 179 -10.64 1.63 22.30
C SER A 179 -11.13 1.54 20.87
N THR A 180 -12.16 2.31 20.52
CA THR A 180 -12.64 2.46 19.14
C THR A 180 -11.69 3.36 18.34
N PHE A 181 -11.44 3.01 17.10
CA PHE A 181 -10.71 3.86 16.15
C PHE A 181 -11.64 4.98 15.67
N THR A 182 -11.46 6.19 16.22
CA THR A 182 -12.33 7.35 15.97
C THR A 182 -11.68 8.37 15.04
N ARG A 183 -12.46 9.34 14.55
CA ARG A 183 -11.95 10.48 13.75
C ARG A 183 -10.90 11.29 14.51
N GLU A 184 -11.11 11.50 15.81
CA GLU A 184 -10.18 12.24 16.67
C GLU A 184 -8.87 11.51 16.83
N LEU A 185 -8.93 10.18 17.02
CA LEU A 185 -7.74 9.36 17.10
C LEU A 185 -6.99 9.34 15.75
N PHE A 186 -7.72 9.14 14.65
CA PHE A 186 -7.12 9.18 13.31
C PHE A 186 -6.43 10.53 13.06
N ALA A 187 -7.12 11.66 13.30
CA ALA A 187 -6.55 13.00 13.11
C ALA A 187 -5.29 13.22 13.96
N LYS A 188 -5.31 12.74 15.21
CA LYS A 188 -4.14 12.81 16.09
C LYS A 188 -2.96 12.00 15.54
N LEU A 189 -3.20 10.75 15.11
CA LEU A 189 -2.15 9.90 14.55
C LEU A 189 -1.59 10.48 13.25
N LEU A 190 -2.47 10.96 12.36
CA LEU A 190 -2.07 11.60 11.11
C LEU A 190 -1.14 12.79 11.35
N GLU A 191 -1.49 13.67 12.31
CA GLU A 191 -0.66 14.82 12.64
C GLU A 191 0.68 14.41 13.25
N GLN A 192 0.68 13.45 14.17
CA GLN A 192 1.91 12.97 14.80
C GLN A 192 2.87 12.34 13.76
N GLU A 193 2.38 11.51 12.83
CA GLU A 193 3.23 10.93 11.80
C GLU A 193 3.70 12.00 10.78
N TYR A 194 2.83 12.94 10.43
CA TYR A 194 3.19 14.07 9.59
C TYR A 194 4.32 14.92 10.22
N GLU A 195 4.20 15.27 11.52
CA GLU A 195 5.26 16.00 12.22
C GLU A 195 6.58 15.23 12.33
N LYS A 196 6.53 13.91 12.56
CA LYS A 196 7.72 13.06 12.55
C LYS A 196 8.42 13.12 11.19
N LEU A 197 7.66 13.01 10.11
CA LEU A 197 8.18 13.11 8.76
C LEU A 197 8.75 14.50 8.46
N GLN A 198 8.13 15.57 8.93
CA GLN A 198 8.67 16.92 8.80
C GLN A 198 9.99 17.11 9.54
N LYS A 199 10.08 16.62 10.77
CA LYS A 199 11.29 16.73 11.61
C LYS A 199 12.44 15.87 11.09
N ALA A 200 12.14 14.77 10.40
CA ALA A 200 13.14 13.89 9.82
C ALA A 200 13.88 14.51 8.61
N SER A 201 13.90 15.86 8.45
CA SER A 201 14.31 16.62 7.26
C SER A 201 15.76 16.48 6.82
N ASN A 202 16.61 15.97 7.67
CA ASN A 202 18.04 15.81 7.39
C ASN A 202 18.39 14.41 6.90
N ARG A 203 17.40 13.59 6.58
CA ARG A 203 17.64 12.25 6.06
C ARG A 203 17.69 12.27 4.56
N ASP A 204 18.81 11.87 4.06
CA ASP A 204 19.17 11.76 2.65
C ASP A 204 18.47 10.57 1.98
N VAL A 205 17.14 10.57 2.01
CA VAL A 205 16.35 9.45 1.49
C VAL A 205 15.23 9.98 0.63
N HIS A 206 15.42 9.82 -0.66
CA HIS A 206 14.44 10.18 -1.69
C HIS A 206 13.91 11.59 -1.57
N ASP A 207 14.79 12.45 -1.16
CA ASP A 207 14.52 13.87 -1.03
C ASP A 207 13.15 14.20 -0.39
N VAL A 208 12.74 13.36 0.55
CA VAL A 208 11.65 13.68 1.46
C VAL A 208 11.94 15.03 2.14
N SER A 209 13.18 15.51 2.07
CA SER A 209 13.60 16.84 2.48
C SER A 209 13.02 17.95 1.62
N LYS A 210 12.74 17.74 0.36
CA LYS A 210 12.04 18.69 -0.51
C LYS A 210 10.53 18.73 -0.28
N ARG A 211 10.06 18.52 0.88
CA ARG A 211 8.72 18.32 1.41
C ARG A 211 7.68 19.37 1.10
N THR A 212 7.85 20.05 0.02
CA THR A 212 6.84 20.99 -0.49
C THR A 212 5.50 20.31 -0.75
N THR A 213 5.52 19.00 -1.03
CA THR A 213 4.31 18.22 -1.32
C THR A 213 3.79 17.38 -0.15
N LEU A 214 4.55 17.22 0.93
CA LEU A 214 4.12 16.46 2.10
C LEU A 214 2.83 17.00 2.76
N PRO A 215 2.62 18.33 2.91
CA PRO A 215 1.36 18.88 3.39
C PRO A 215 0.16 18.51 2.51
N ILE A 216 0.39 18.37 1.20
CA ILE A 216 -0.63 17.98 0.22
C ILE A 216 -0.94 16.49 0.39
N ALA A 217 0.07 15.63 0.51
CA ALA A 217 -0.10 14.21 0.77
C ALA A 217 -0.90 13.97 2.07
N ARG A 218 -0.62 14.75 3.12
CA ARG A 218 -1.38 14.74 4.37
C ARG A 218 -2.85 15.09 4.15
N GLU A 219 -3.13 16.14 3.40
CA GLU A 219 -4.51 16.56 3.14
C GLU A 219 -5.28 15.52 2.34
N ILE A 220 -4.64 14.93 1.32
CA ILE A 220 -5.25 13.85 0.53
C ILE A 220 -5.55 12.64 1.43
N ALA A 221 -4.61 12.24 2.28
CA ALA A 221 -4.82 11.14 3.22
C ALA A 221 -5.98 11.43 4.19
N ASN A 222 -6.08 12.68 4.67
CA ASN A 222 -7.17 13.12 5.54
C ASN A 222 -8.52 13.00 4.83
N VAL A 223 -8.67 13.60 3.66
CA VAL A 223 -9.93 13.56 2.89
C VAL A 223 -10.29 12.12 2.56
N TYR A 224 -9.34 11.33 2.05
CA TYR A 224 -9.59 9.94 1.67
C TYR A 224 -10.14 9.10 2.82
N VAL A 225 -9.56 9.23 4.02
CA VAL A 225 -9.94 8.40 5.18
C VAL A 225 -11.19 8.93 5.89
N THR A 226 -11.41 10.25 5.90
CA THR A 226 -12.52 10.83 6.67
C THR A 226 -13.78 11.05 5.86
N ASP A 227 -13.75 10.91 4.55
CA ASP A 227 -14.93 11.03 3.70
C ASP A 227 -15.92 9.90 4.00
N ASP A 228 -17.21 10.23 4.12
CA ASP A 228 -18.28 9.26 4.41
C ASP A 228 -18.51 8.30 3.23
N VAL A 229 -18.16 8.73 2.02
CA VAL A 229 -18.15 7.88 0.83
C VAL A 229 -16.72 7.45 0.55
N LYS A 230 -16.47 6.15 0.45
CA LYS A 230 -15.16 5.66 0.08
C LYS A 230 -14.82 6.09 -1.35
N LEU A 231 -13.85 6.97 -1.47
CA LEU A 231 -13.37 7.45 -2.76
C LEU A 231 -12.75 6.29 -3.57
N PRO A 232 -12.89 6.27 -4.90
CA PRO A 232 -12.55 5.09 -5.70
C PRO A 232 -11.05 4.83 -5.74
N TRP A 233 -10.23 5.89 -5.86
CA TRP A 233 -8.79 5.77 -6.03
C TRP A 233 -8.03 6.92 -5.37
N TYR A 234 -7.08 6.56 -4.53
CA TYR A 234 -6.14 7.51 -3.93
C TYR A 234 -5.29 8.22 -4.99
N ILE A 235 -4.90 7.50 -6.04
CA ILE A 235 -4.12 8.05 -7.16
C ILE A 235 -4.87 9.17 -7.89
N ASP A 236 -6.19 9.06 -8.05
CA ASP A 236 -6.96 10.11 -8.72
C ASP A 236 -6.89 11.44 -7.95
N LEU A 237 -6.85 11.38 -6.61
CA LEU A 237 -6.63 12.55 -5.79
C LEU A 237 -5.19 13.09 -5.87
N LEU A 238 -4.21 12.23 -6.16
CA LEU A 238 -2.81 12.60 -6.33
C LEU A 238 -2.51 13.18 -7.72
N ASN A 239 -3.31 12.85 -8.74
CA ASN A 239 -3.14 13.37 -10.11
C ASN A 239 -3.51 14.85 -10.26
N ILE A 240 -3.54 15.57 -9.17
CA ILE A 240 -3.67 17.02 -9.18
C ILE A 240 -2.36 17.56 -9.72
N ASN A 241 -2.39 18.07 -10.95
CA ASN A 241 -1.21 18.70 -11.55
C ASN A 241 -0.87 19.98 -10.77
N LEU A 242 -0.07 19.81 -9.75
CA LEU A 242 0.37 20.88 -8.87
C LEU A 242 1.72 21.38 -9.36
N ASN A 243 1.70 22.17 -10.44
CA ASN A 243 2.88 22.94 -10.85
C ASN A 243 3.32 23.93 -9.77
N ASN A 244 2.50 24.13 -8.73
CA ASN A 244 2.76 25.01 -7.61
C ASN A 244 2.47 24.30 -6.30
N SER A 245 3.37 24.42 -5.34
CA SER A 245 3.27 23.95 -3.97
C SER A 245 2.20 24.69 -3.14
N ASP A 246 1.15 25.22 -3.78
CA ASP A 246 0.10 25.95 -3.09
C ASP A 246 -0.86 24.98 -2.42
N LEU A 247 -0.75 24.88 -1.10
CA LEU A 247 -1.59 24.02 -0.28
C LEU A 247 -3.07 24.43 -0.33
N ILE A 248 -3.36 25.72 -0.47
CA ILE A 248 -4.76 26.22 -0.52
C ILE A 248 -5.42 25.73 -1.80
N GLU A 249 -4.74 25.91 -2.93
CA GLU A 249 -5.24 25.42 -4.22
C GLU A 249 -5.33 23.89 -4.25
N ALA A 250 -4.36 23.19 -3.67
CA ALA A 250 -4.41 21.74 -3.55
C ALA A 250 -5.65 21.27 -2.75
N LYS A 251 -5.90 21.85 -1.60
CA LYS A 251 -7.08 21.55 -0.78
C LYS A 251 -8.38 21.76 -1.54
N ARG A 252 -8.47 22.86 -2.25
CA ARG A 252 -9.65 23.19 -3.07
C ARG A 252 -9.88 22.15 -4.16
N ARG A 253 -8.85 21.76 -4.89
CA ARG A 253 -8.94 20.73 -5.95
C ARG A 253 -9.30 19.36 -5.38
N ILE A 254 -8.69 18.95 -4.29
CA ILE A 254 -9.01 17.71 -3.60
C ILE A 254 -10.49 17.69 -3.22
N GLN A 255 -10.99 18.77 -2.63
CA GLN A 255 -12.41 18.87 -2.26
C GLN A 255 -13.32 18.81 -3.47
N MET A 256 -12.98 19.51 -4.56
CA MET A 256 -13.76 19.44 -5.80
C MET A 256 -13.82 18.03 -6.38
N LEU A 257 -12.70 17.29 -6.36
CA LEU A 257 -12.65 15.91 -6.82
C LEU A 257 -13.53 15.00 -5.97
N ALA A 258 -13.47 15.15 -4.66
CA ALA A 258 -14.28 14.39 -3.73
C ALA A 258 -15.79 14.71 -3.92
N ASP A 259 -16.15 15.97 -4.07
CA ASP A 259 -17.54 16.43 -4.28
C ASP A 259 -18.12 15.92 -5.61
N ALA A 260 -17.33 15.98 -6.67
CA ALA A 260 -17.74 15.48 -7.97
C ALA A 260 -17.94 13.96 -7.94
N PHE A 261 -17.06 13.23 -7.27
CA PHE A 261 -17.23 11.79 -7.07
C PHE A 261 -18.50 11.45 -6.29
N ARG A 262 -18.78 12.16 -5.19
CA ARG A 262 -20.01 11.96 -4.41
C ARG A 262 -21.27 12.20 -5.24
N LYS A 263 -21.23 13.17 -6.16
CA LYS A 263 -22.37 13.54 -6.99
C LYS A 263 -22.66 12.53 -8.10
N ASP A 264 -21.62 12.07 -8.78
CA ASP A 264 -21.77 11.32 -10.03
C ASP A 264 -21.40 9.83 -9.92
N GLY A 265 -20.74 9.40 -8.82
CA GLY A 265 -20.28 8.03 -8.62
C GLY A 265 -19.23 7.55 -9.64
N THR A 266 -18.74 8.46 -10.46
CA THR A 266 -17.85 8.18 -11.58
C THR A 266 -16.41 8.58 -11.28
N ARG A 267 -15.47 7.83 -11.85
CA ARG A 267 -14.07 8.24 -11.91
C ARG A 267 -13.95 9.57 -12.63
N ILE A 268 -13.36 10.55 -11.96
CA ILE A 268 -13.15 11.87 -12.52
C ILE A 268 -11.78 11.87 -13.20
N THR A 269 -11.66 11.14 -14.29
CA THR A 269 -10.38 11.10 -15.02
C THR A 269 -10.35 12.00 -16.23
N GLU A 270 -11.50 12.48 -16.72
CA GLU A 270 -11.48 13.00 -18.09
C GLU A 270 -11.95 14.43 -18.31
N ASN A 271 -12.66 15.09 -17.40
CA ASN A 271 -13.25 16.40 -17.72
C ASN A 271 -13.46 17.39 -16.57
N LEU A 272 -12.60 17.43 -15.56
CA LEU A 272 -12.61 18.58 -14.67
C LEU A 272 -11.88 19.73 -15.32
N ASP A 273 -12.64 20.66 -15.87
CA ASP A 273 -12.09 21.93 -16.33
C ASP A 273 -11.70 22.79 -15.12
N PHE A 274 -10.43 22.71 -14.75
CA PHE A 274 -9.86 23.53 -13.69
C PHE A 274 -9.63 24.99 -14.11
N SER A 275 -9.84 25.34 -15.37
CA SER A 275 -9.68 26.71 -15.88
C SER A 275 -10.73 27.67 -15.34
N ALA A 276 -11.96 27.19 -15.07
CA ALA A 276 -13.03 27.98 -14.48
C ALA A 276 -12.81 28.38 -13.02
N VAL A 277 -11.71 27.96 -12.44
CA VAL A 277 -11.43 28.05 -11.01
C VAL A 277 -10.29 29.04 -10.72
N SER A 278 -9.73 29.66 -11.74
CA SER A 278 -8.67 30.69 -11.64
C SER A 278 -9.21 32.12 -11.69
N ALA A 279 -10.50 32.33 -11.42
CA ALA A 279 -11.11 33.65 -11.30
C ALA A 279 -11.39 34.01 -9.84
#